data_a0432c7c4f2e6b8f95fc094f9a3fe3c8
#
_entry.id   a0432c7c4f2e6b8f95fc094f9a3fe3c8
#
_cell.length_a   1.000
_cell.length_b   1.000
_cell.length_c   1.000
_cell.angle_alpha   90.00
_cell.angle_beta   90.00
_cell.angle_gamma   90.00
#
_symmetry.space_group_name_H-M   'P 1'
#
loop_
_entity.id
_entity.type
_entity.pdbx_description
1 polymer ?
#
loop_
_entity_poly.entity_id
_entity_poly.type
_entity_poly.pdbx_seq_one_letter_code
_entity_poly.pdbx_strand_id
1 'polypeptide(L)'
;MADDFSDKKPSRRQFLAGAAALGAGSTAASSLSASDDDPLITEVQEWAQITGDGVDATPYGLPIEFEKDVVRRNVGWLTADTISSINFSPIHALDGTITPQGCAFERHHSGAIELRKENYRLMINGLVDQELVFTYEDLERFPREQHVYFCECAANTGMEWAGAQLNGVQFTHGMIHNMEYTGVPLRTLLNEAGLKAAGDLKGKWIFVEGADASSNGRSIPMEKALDDVLVAFKANGEALRKEHGYPARLVVPGWEGNMWVKWLRRVEVLDKPVESREETSKYTDTLADGMSRKWTWAMDAKSVVTSPSPQSPISHGKGPLVISGLAWSGRGAITRVDVTIDGGENWYEARLAQPGTKMALTRFYLDIEWDGEEMFLQSRAHDETGYVQPTKEELRETRGLNSIYHNNCIQTWWIKSNGEAENVEIS
;
A
#
# COMPACT_ATOMS: atom_id res chain seq x y z
N MET A 1 -18.02 -40.05 57.64
CA MET A 1 -17.54 -38.68 57.79
C MET A 1 -16.69 -38.41 56.53
N ALA A 2 -17.26 -37.76 55.56
CA ALA A 2 -16.60 -37.34 54.36
C ALA A 2 -16.80 -35.83 54.27
N ASP A 3 -15.71 -35.10 54.40
CA ASP A 3 -15.71 -33.62 54.33
C ASP A 3 -15.81 -33.17 52.85
N ASP A 4 -16.84 -32.36 52.65
CA ASP A 4 -17.21 -31.78 51.41
C ASP A 4 -16.43 -30.45 51.23
N PHE A 5 -15.37 -30.44 50.38
CA PHE A 5 -14.68 -29.22 49.96
C PHE A 5 -15.33 -28.69 48.70
N SER A 6 -16.33 -27.80 48.86
CA SER A 6 -16.90 -27.05 47.77
C SER A 6 -15.98 -25.90 47.38
N ASP A 7 -15.32 -26.02 46.24
CA ASP A 7 -14.53 -25.00 45.53
C ASP A 7 -15.46 -23.85 45.05
N LYS A 8 -15.68 -22.85 45.86
CA LYS A 8 -16.34 -21.60 45.45
C LYS A 8 -15.32 -20.69 44.78
N LYS A 9 -15.31 -20.67 43.43
CA LYS A 9 -14.59 -19.66 42.68
C LYS A 9 -15.14 -18.26 43.07
N PRO A 10 -14.26 -17.28 43.37
CA PRO A 10 -14.70 -15.92 43.71
C PRO A 10 -15.42 -15.24 42.54
N SER A 11 -16.52 -14.56 42.83
CA SER A 11 -17.31 -13.86 41.83
C SER A 11 -16.52 -12.66 41.27
N ARG A 12 -16.83 -12.24 40.01
CA ARG A 12 -16.25 -11.03 39.37
C ARG A 12 -16.30 -9.78 40.29
N ARG A 13 -17.33 -9.64 41.13
CA ARG A 13 -17.45 -8.51 42.10
C ARG A 13 -16.42 -8.60 43.23
N GLN A 14 -16.03 -9.80 43.66
CA GLN A 14 -15.02 -9.96 44.70
C GLN A 14 -13.60 -9.70 44.15
N PHE A 15 -13.37 -10.00 42.87
CA PHE A 15 -12.10 -9.68 42.21
C PHE A 15 -11.92 -8.16 42.02
N LEU A 16 -12.99 -7.44 41.62
CA LEU A 16 -12.97 -5.97 41.49
C LEU A 16 -12.86 -5.25 42.84
N ALA A 17 -13.47 -5.78 43.92
CA ALA A 17 -13.30 -5.23 45.24
C ALA A 17 -11.87 -5.43 45.81
N GLY A 18 -11.20 -6.52 45.45
CA GLY A 18 -9.79 -6.78 45.79
C GLY A 18 -8.83 -5.82 45.08
N ALA A 19 -9.09 -5.50 43.80
CA ALA A 19 -8.29 -4.57 43.03
C ALA A 19 -8.44 -3.11 43.54
N ALA A 20 -9.66 -2.72 43.94
CA ALA A 20 -9.90 -1.40 44.52
C ALA A 20 -9.26 -1.22 45.91
N ALA A 21 -9.11 -2.31 46.67
CA ALA A 21 -8.43 -2.27 47.97
C ALA A 21 -6.91 -2.16 47.86
N LEU A 22 -6.32 -2.63 46.74
CA LEU A 22 -4.88 -2.45 46.46
C LEU A 22 -4.55 -1.03 46.00
N GLY A 23 -5.51 -0.33 45.34
CA GLY A 23 -5.34 1.07 44.91
C GLY A 23 -5.46 2.12 46.01
N ALA A 24 -6.12 1.79 47.13
CA ALA A 24 -6.33 2.73 48.26
C ALA A 24 -5.23 2.65 49.34
N GLY A 25 -4.28 1.74 49.22
CA GLY A 25 -3.21 1.51 50.17
C GLY A 25 -1.89 2.27 49.92
N SER A 26 -1.80 3.10 48.87
CA SER A 26 -0.54 3.73 48.49
C SER A 26 -0.33 5.18 48.98
N THR A 27 -1.14 5.66 49.93
CA THR A 27 -0.94 6.99 50.52
C THR A 27 -0.16 7.01 51.85
N ALA A 28 0.51 5.91 52.18
CA ALA A 28 1.47 5.89 53.28
C ALA A 28 2.81 5.29 52.80
N ALA A 29 3.31 5.76 51.68
CA ALA A 29 4.74 5.68 51.46
C ALA A 29 5.38 6.69 52.41
N SER A 30 5.77 6.20 53.58
CA SER A 30 6.77 6.88 54.40
C SER A 30 7.92 7.24 53.45
N SER A 31 8.18 8.54 53.31
CA SER A 31 9.38 9.04 52.69
C SER A 31 10.57 8.35 53.34
N LEU A 32 11.07 7.29 52.72
CA LEU A 32 12.44 6.89 52.92
C LEU A 32 13.25 8.07 52.38
N SER A 33 13.72 8.94 53.27
CA SER A 33 14.70 9.90 52.93
C SER A 33 15.94 9.08 52.50
N ALA A 34 16.15 9.01 51.21
CA ALA A 34 17.42 8.50 50.67
C ALA A 34 18.52 9.36 51.30
N SER A 35 19.47 8.72 51.94
CA SER A 35 20.66 9.43 52.38
C SER A 35 21.43 9.82 51.14
N ASP A 36 21.87 11.07 51.03
CA ASP A 36 22.68 11.57 49.90
C ASP A 36 23.99 10.79 49.68
N ASP A 37 24.28 9.79 50.51
CA ASP A 37 25.50 8.98 50.53
C ASP A 37 25.31 7.54 49.98
N ASP A 38 24.15 7.16 49.46
CA ASP A 38 23.96 5.83 48.89
C ASP A 38 24.54 5.76 47.45
N PRO A 39 25.66 5.02 47.25
CA PRO A 39 26.32 4.98 45.94
C PRO A 39 25.47 4.27 44.84
N LEU A 40 24.35 3.66 45.20
CA LEU A 40 23.39 3.06 44.26
C LEU A 40 22.30 4.06 43.81
N ILE A 41 22.24 5.24 44.44
CA ILE A 41 21.32 6.29 44.05
C ILE A 41 22.06 7.26 43.14
N THR A 42 21.68 7.28 41.86
CA THR A 42 22.22 8.22 40.88
C THR A 42 21.19 9.33 40.65
N GLU A 43 21.68 10.57 40.46
CA GLU A 43 20.82 11.67 40.04
C GLU A 43 20.24 11.35 38.65
N VAL A 44 18.89 11.30 38.53
CA VAL A 44 18.19 11.07 37.29
C VAL A 44 17.96 12.42 36.62
N GLN A 45 18.38 12.55 35.38
CA GLN A 45 18.23 13.78 34.59
C GLN A 45 16.75 14.12 34.38
N GLU A 46 16.38 15.41 34.32
CA GLU A 46 14.99 15.87 34.18
C GLU A 46 14.30 15.26 32.97
N TRP A 47 14.98 15.14 31.83
CA TRP A 47 14.43 14.54 30.62
C TRP A 47 14.08 13.05 30.76
N ALA A 48 14.60 12.37 31.75
CA ALA A 48 14.30 10.97 32.06
C ALA A 48 13.23 10.79 33.16
N GLN A 49 12.62 11.88 33.64
CA GLN A 49 11.62 11.88 34.72
C GLN A 49 10.25 12.39 34.27
N ILE A 50 10.02 12.53 32.97
CA ILE A 50 8.76 13.05 32.42
C ILE A 50 7.67 12.02 32.66
N THR A 51 6.62 12.42 33.35
CA THR A 51 5.38 11.63 33.52
C THR A 51 4.39 12.02 32.43
N GLY A 52 3.73 11.01 31.84
CA GLY A 52 2.68 11.22 30.84
C GLY A 52 1.27 11.00 31.40
N ASP A 53 0.31 11.10 30.51
CA ASP A 53 -1.09 10.81 30.81
C ASP A 53 -1.30 9.34 31.16
N GLY A 54 -2.37 9.05 31.91
CA GLY A 54 -2.78 7.70 32.23
C GLY A 54 -3.33 6.95 31.00
N VAL A 55 -3.54 5.63 31.16
CA VAL A 55 -4.16 4.80 30.14
C VAL A 55 -5.62 5.17 29.94
N ASP A 56 -6.02 5.49 28.71
CA ASP A 56 -7.40 5.81 28.35
C ASP A 56 -7.84 5.05 27.10
N ALA A 57 -9.16 5.03 26.85
CA ALA A 57 -9.76 4.44 25.65
C ALA A 57 -9.75 5.45 24.51
N THR A 58 -8.89 5.24 23.53
CA THR A 58 -8.78 6.13 22.37
C THR A 58 -9.20 5.43 21.07
N PRO A 59 -9.74 6.18 20.07
CA PRO A 59 -9.96 5.64 18.73
C PRO A 59 -8.64 5.21 18.10
N TYR A 60 -8.64 4.12 17.31
CA TYR A 60 -7.46 3.70 16.57
C TYR A 60 -7.22 4.60 15.34
N GLY A 61 -5.97 4.65 14.89
CA GLY A 61 -5.57 5.26 13.63
C GLY A 61 -5.27 6.75 13.68
N LEU A 62 -5.04 7.30 14.86
CA LEU A 62 -4.51 8.65 15.02
C LEU A 62 -3.00 8.57 15.31
N PRO A 63 -2.16 9.27 14.54
CA PRO A 63 -0.74 9.42 14.86
C PRO A 63 -0.54 10.32 16.08
N ILE A 64 0.65 10.30 16.65
CA ILE A 64 1.06 11.32 17.61
C ILE A 64 0.97 12.72 16.98
N GLU A 65 0.64 13.75 17.75
CA GLU A 65 0.40 15.10 17.22
C GLU A 65 1.61 15.67 16.43
N PHE A 66 2.80 15.30 16.80
CA PHE A 66 4.04 15.74 16.13
C PHE A 66 4.19 15.17 14.71
N GLU A 67 3.48 14.08 14.38
CA GLU A 67 3.45 13.45 13.05
C GLU A 67 2.18 13.77 12.25
N LYS A 68 1.41 14.78 12.67
CA LYS A 68 0.14 15.17 12.02
C LYS A 68 0.31 15.64 10.57
N ASP A 69 1.52 16.01 10.17
CA ASP A 69 1.84 16.47 8.82
C ASP A 69 2.20 15.32 7.85
N VAL A 70 2.36 14.09 8.38
CA VAL A 70 2.51 12.87 7.57
C VAL A 70 1.16 12.47 7.03
N VAL A 71 0.74 13.09 5.93
CA VAL A 71 -0.60 12.95 5.35
C VAL A 71 -0.56 12.72 3.85
N ARG A 72 -1.65 12.16 3.33
CA ARG A 72 -1.93 12.16 1.90
C ARG A 72 -2.07 13.60 1.40
N ARG A 73 -1.47 13.92 0.25
CA ARG A 73 -1.54 15.27 -0.32
C ARG A 73 -2.12 15.23 -1.74
N ASN A 74 -2.92 16.22 -2.06
CA ASN A 74 -3.42 16.42 -3.43
C ASN A 74 -2.52 17.41 -4.17
N VAL A 75 -2.62 17.36 -5.48
CA VAL A 75 -2.10 18.38 -6.38
C VAL A 75 -3.29 19.08 -6.99
N GLY A 76 -3.57 20.33 -6.57
CA GLY A 76 -4.83 21.03 -6.86
C GLY A 76 -5.14 21.19 -8.35
N TRP A 77 -4.13 21.34 -9.21
CA TRP A 77 -4.33 21.43 -10.65
C TRP A 77 -4.59 20.08 -11.35
N LEU A 78 -4.32 18.94 -10.69
CA LEU A 78 -4.69 17.62 -11.17
C LEU A 78 -6.12 17.23 -10.79
N THR A 79 -6.74 18.01 -9.90
CA THR A 79 -8.00 17.69 -9.27
C THR A 79 -8.99 18.80 -9.58
N ALA A 80 -9.75 18.66 -10.67
CA ALA A 80 -10.75 19.67 -11.08
C ALA A 80 -11.88 19.81 -10.04
N ASP A 81 -12.20 18.72 -9.34
CA ASP A 81 -13.13 18.69 -8.21
C ASP A 81 -12.70 17.59 -7.21
N THR A 82 -13.29 17.61 -6.02
CA THR A 82 -12.96 16.65 -4.95
C THR A 82 -13.60 15.28 -5.15
N ILE A 83 -14.57 15.15 -6.05
CA ILE A 83 -15.30 13.89 -6.29
C ILE A 83 -14.52 13.00 -7.23
N SER A 84 -14.02 13.55 -8.35
CA SER A 84 -13.15 12.81 -9.29
C SER A 84 -11.69 13.18 -9.04
N SER A 85 -11.15 12.75 -7.92
CA SER A 85 -9.89 13.22 -7.36
C SER A 85 -8.87 12.12 -7.09
N ILE A 86 -7.63 12.57 -6.94
CA ILE A 86 -6.50 11.74 -6.49
C ILE A 86 -5.77 12.44 -5.36
N ASN A 87 -5.15 11.65 -4.50
CA ASN A 87 -4.12 12.09 -3.58
C ASN A 87 -2.95 11.08 -3.57
N PHE A 88 -1.90 11.41 -2.86
CA PHE A 88 -0.63 10.70 -2.93
C PHE A 88 -0.18 10.27 -1.54
N SER A 89 0.25 9.02 -1.38
CA SER A 89 0.85 8.48 -0.16
C SER A 89 2.16 9.23 0.16
N PRO A 90 2.41 9.57 1.43
CA PRO A 90 3.65 10.26 1.85
C PRO A 90 4.83 9.27 1.96
N ILE A 91 5.19 8.58 0.87
CA ILE A 91 6.17 7.48 0.86
C ILE A 91 7.59 7.90 1.28
N HIS A 92 7.90 9.20 1.26
CA HIS A 92 9.16 9.77 1.77
C HIS A 92 9.23 9.81 3.30
N ALA A 93 8.07 9.83 3.96
CA ALA A 93 7.94 9.96 5.41
C ALA A 93 7.55 8.63 6.09
N LEU A 94 7.42 7.54 5.33
CA LEU A 94 7.06 6.23 5.86
C LEU A 94 8.27 5.31 5.86
N ASP A 95 8.51 4.64 6.99
CA ASP A 95 9.48 3.58 7.13
C ASP A 95 8.85 2.19 6.91
N GLY A 96 9.70 1.18 6.74
CA GLY A 96 9.25 -0.19 6.47
C GLY A 96 8.58 -0.32 5.11
N THR A 97 7.65 -1.27 4.99
CA THR A 97 6.95 -1.58 3.74
C THR A 97 5.43 -1.51 3.86
N ILE A 98 4.86 -1.56 5.06
CA ILE A 98 3.41 -1.50 5.26
C ILE A 98 2.95 -0.04 5.33
N THR A 99 1.98 0.29 4.49
CA THR A 99 1.37 1.62 4.46
C THR A 99 0.18 1.67 5.42
N PRO A 100 0.17 2.56 6.42
CA PRO A 100 -1.02 2.81 7.23
C PRO A 100 -2.22 3.18 6.34
N GLN A 101 -3.43 2.66 6.62
CA GLN A 101 -4.59 2.97 5.76
C GLN A 101 -4.84 4.48 5.63
N GLY A 102 -4.60 5.26 6.71
CA GLY A 102 -4.73 6.72 6.66
C GLY A 102 -3.75 7.44 5.74
N CYS A 103 -2.63 6.80 5.39
CA CYS A 103 -1.60 7.32 4.49
C CYS A 103 -1.66 6.74 3.07
N ALA A 104 -2.50 5.72 2.84
CA ALA A 104 -2.63 5.09 1.53
C ALA A 104 -3.37 6.00 0.54
N PHE A 105 -2.85 6.15 -0.68
CA PHE A 105 -3.44 7.02 -1.69
C PHE A 105 -4.89 6.67 -2.01
N GLU A 106 -5.65 7.66 -2.44
CA GLU A 106 -7.01 7.51 -2.96
C GLU A 106 -7.06 7.93 -4.42
N ARG A 107 -7.91 7.24 -5.19
CA ARG A 107 -8.32 7.64 -6.53
C ARG A 107 -9.79 7.30 -6.71
N HIS A 108 -10.61 8.30 -6.99
CA HIS A 108 -12.04 8.17 -7.20
C HIS A 108 -12.47 8.74 -8.56
N HIS A 109 -13.53 8.19 -9.11
CA HIS A 109 -14.21 8.72 -10.30
C HIS A 109 -15.56 9.35 -9.95
N SER A 110 -16.16 8.96 -8.81
CA SER A 110 -17.46 9.45 -8.31
C SER A 110 -17.46 9.59 -6.78
N GLY A 111 -16.30 9.92 -6.19
CA GLY A 111 -16.11 10.06 -4.75
C GLY A 111 -16.03 8.73 -4.00
N ALA A 112 -15.78 8.81 -2.70
CA ALA A 112 -15.79 7.68 -1.79
C ALA A 112 -17.21 7.49 -1.25
N ILE A 113 -17.92 6.46 -1.71
CA ILE A 113 -19.28 6.18 -1.27
C ILE A 113 -19.31 5.62 0.16
N GLU A 114 -20.38 5.88 0.87
CA GLU A 114 -20.66 5.30 2.18
C GLU A 114 -21.66 4.15 2.02
N LEU A 115 -21.19 2.94 2.18
CA LEU A 115 -21.98 1.72 2.06
C LEU A 115 -21.94 0.95 3.40
N ARG A 116 -23.11 0.75 4.00
CA ARG A 116 -23.21 -0.02 5.25
C ARG A 116 -23.13 -1.52 4.94
N LYS A 117 -22.43 -2.28 5.80
CA LYS A 117 -22.25 -3.72 5.60
C LYS A 117 -23.60 -4.50 5.60
N GLU A 118 -24.62 -4.04 6.32
CA GLU A 118 -25.96 -4.62 6.36
C GLU A 118 -26.65 -4.55 5.00
N ASN A 119 -26.34 -3.51 4.20
CA ASN A 119 -26.89 -3.28 2.87
C ASN A 119 -25.99 -3.84 1.76
N TYR A 120 -24.81 -4.35 2.11
CA TYR A 120 -23.88 -4.88 1.12
C TYR A 120 -24.39 -6.17 0.49
N ARG A 121 -24.28 -6.24 -0.84
CA ARG A 121 -24.59 -7.45 -1.63
C ARG A 121 -23.55 -7.59 -2.71
N LEU A 122 -23.02 -8.82 -2.85
CA LEU A 122 -22.15 -9.24 -3.94
C LEU A 122 -22.90 -10.28 -4.78
N MET A 123 -23.21 -9.94 -6.00
CA MET A 123 -23.82 -10.85 -6.96
C MET A 123 -22.76 -11.57 -7.78
N ILE A 124 -22.88 -12.88 -7.90
CA ILE A 124 -22.14 -13.69 -8.88
C ILE A 124 -23.18 -14.28 -9.85
N ASN A 125 -23.02 -13.99 -11.15
CA ASN A 125 -23.96 -14.40 -12.19
C ASN A 125 -23.27 -14.69 -13.53
N GLY A 126 -24.05 -14.92 -14.59
CA GLY A 126 -23.54 -15.20 -15.94
C GLY A 126 -23.37 -16.70 -16.18
N LEU A 127 -22.23 -17.12 -16.73
CA LEU A 127 -21.95 -18.52 -17.08
C LEU A 127 -21.58 -19.37 -15.86
N VAL A 128 -22.49 -19.43 -14.89
CA VAL A 128 -22.42 -20.25 -13.67
C VAL A 128 -23.63 -21.19 -13.62
N ASP A 129 -23.56 -22.22 -12.78
CA ASP A 129 -24.69 -23.16 -12.62
C ASP A 129 -25.82 -22.51 -11.80
N GLN A 130 -25.47 -21.63 -10.84
CA GLN A 130 -26.41 -20.95 -9.98
C GLN A 130 -25.98 -19.50 -9.73
N GLU A 131 -26.87 -18.55 -10.02
CA GLU A 131 -26.64 -17.15 -9.64
C GLU A 131 -26.78 -17.01 -8.12
N LEU A 132 -25.80 -16.38 -7.47
CA LEU A 132 -25.74 -16.21 -6.03
C LEU A 132 -25.61 -14.75 -5.65
N VAL A 133 -26.19 -14.40 -4.51
CA VAL A 133 -26.03 -13.10 -3.87
C VAL A 133 -25.50 -13.31 -2.45
N PHE A 134 -24.28 -12.86 -2.19
CA PHE A 134 -23.65 -12.95 -0.88
C PHE A 134 -23.86 -11.67 -0.09
N THR A 135 -24.23 -11.80 1.17
CA THR A 135 -24.19 -10.72 2.16
C THR A 135 -22.77 -10.55 2.72
N TYR A 136 -22.53 -9.50 3.49
CA TYR A 136 -21.26 -9.35 4.20
C TYR A 136 -21.03 -10.49 5.21
N GLU A 137 -22.08 -10.89 5.93
CA GLU A 137 -22.02 -12.00 6.89
C GLU A 137 -21.72 -13.35 6.20
N ASP A 138 -22.19 -13.56 4.97
CA ASP A 138 -21.83 -14.75 4.20
C ASP A 138 -20.34 -14.79 3.88
N LEU A 139 -19.76 -13.64 3.45
CA LEU A 139 -18.32 -13.55 3.20
C LEU A 139 -17.49 -13.87 4.46
N GLU A 140 -17.97 -13.46 5.64
CA GLU A 140 -17.26 -13.73 6.91
C GLU A 140 -17.26 -15.21 7.30
N ARG A 141 -18.10 -16.05 6.72
CA ARG A 141 -18.18 -17.51 6.99
C ARG A 141 -17.23 -18.34 6.15
N PHE A 142 -16.76 -17.81 5.02
CA PHE A 142 -15.82 -18.54 4.16
C PHE A 142 -14.40 -18.57 4.74
N PRO A 143 -13.59 -19.58 4.38
CA PRO A 143 -12.16 -19.57 4.66
C PRO A 143 -11.49 -18.30 4.14
N ARG A 144 -10.61 -17.72 4.95
CA ARG A 144 -9.92 -16.45 4.66
C ARG A 144 -8.47 -16.70 4.36
N GLU A 145 -7.92 -15.86 3.49
CA GLU A 145 -6.47 -15.75 3.26
C GLU A 145 -6.01 -14.34 3.63
N GLN A 146 -4.73 -14.23 4.02
CA GLN A 146 -4.08 -12.97 4.38
C GLN A 146 -2.78 -12.86 3.61
N HIS A 147 -2.62 -11.75 2.87
CA HIS A 147 -1.44 -11.50 2.06
C HIS A 147 -1.10 -10.02 2.03
N VAL A 148 0.21 -9.74 1.99
CA VAL A 148 0.71 -8.38 1.80
C VAL A 148 0.89 -8.14 0.30
N TYR A 149 0.21 -7.12 -0.23
CA TYR A 149 0.27 -6.75 -1.63
C TYR A 149 0.37 -5.23 -1.81
N PHE A 150 1.14 -4.79 -2.80
CA PHE A 150 1.08 -3.41 -3.24
C PHE A 150 -0.10 -3.18 -4.19
N CYS A 151 -0.67 -1.98 -4.15
CA CYS A 151 -1.60 -1.47 -5.15
C CYS A 151 -1.01 -0.18 -5.73
N GLU A 152 -0.74 -0.17 -7.03
CA GLU A 152 -0.21 0.99 -7.74
C GLU A 152 -1.21 1.44 -8.81
N CYS A 153 -1.52 2.75 -8.86
CA CYS A 153 -2.31 3.32 -9.95
C CYS A 153 -1.53 3.24 -11.27
N ALA A 154 -2.17 2.84 -12.35
CA ALA A 154 -1.55 2.81 -13.68
C ALA A 154 -0.91 4.15 -14.09
N ALA A 155 -1.46 5.28 -13.60
CA ALA A 155 -0.96 6.63 -13.87
C ALA A 155 0.12 7.12 -12.89
N ASN A 156 0.60 6.25 -11.97
CA ASN A 156 1.70 6.60 -11.08
C ASN A 156 2.94 6.96 -11.90
N THR A 157 3.58 8.10 -11.61
CA THR A 157 4.68 8.67 -12.42
C THR A 157 4.26 9.17 -13.82
N GLY A 158 2.96 9.17 -14.13
CA GLY A 158 2.45 9.56 -15.46
C GLY A 158 2.79 10.98 -15.88
N MET A 159 3.00 11.90 -14.93
CA MET A 159 3.41 13.28 -15.22
C MET A 159 4.86 13.39 -15.70
N GLU A 160 5.69 12.37 -15.44
CA GLU A 160 7.11 12.36 -15.77
C GLU A 160 7.40 11.92 -17.22
N TRP A 161 6.39 11.54 -18.01
CA TRP A 161 6.58 11.15 -19.43
C TRP A 161 7.21 12.28 -20.26
N ALA A 162 6.81 13.51 -20.05
CA ALA A 162 7.28 14.68 -20.79
C ALA A 162 8.54 15.33 -20.19
N GLY A 163 9.10 14.78 -19.14
CA GLY A 163 10.25 15.31 -18.41
C GLY A 163 9.97 15.45 -16.93
N ALA A 164 10.92 16.01 -16.17
CA ALA A 164 10.75 16.29 -14.75
C ALA A 164 9.69 17.38 -14.54
N GLN A 165 8.54 17.01 -13.96
CA GLN A 165 7.39 17.90 -13.80
C GLN A 165 7.08 18.25 -12.34
N LEU A 166 7.21 17.27 -11.44
CA LEU A 166 6.83 17.42 -10.04
C LEU A 166 8.05 17.26 -9.15
N ASN A 167 8.27 18.23 -8.25
CA ASN A 167 9.40 18.17 -7.34
C ASN A 167 9.00 17.51 -6.02
N GLY A 168 9.13 16.18 -5.96
CA GLY A 168 8.86 15.41 -4.76
C GLY A 168 8.41 13.99 -5.02
N VAL A 169 8.99 13.05 -4.30
CA VAL A 169 8.70 11.62 -4.46
C VAL A 169 7.24 11.27 -4.12
N GLN A 170 6.61 11.98 -3.20
CA GLN A 170 5.18 11.85 -2.91
C GLN A 170 4.34 12.11 -4.15
N PHE A 171 4.66 13.13 -4.94
CA PHE A 171 3.86 13.52 -6.10
C PHE A 171 4.21 12.73 -7.36
N THR A 172 5.46 12.33 -7.52
CA THR A 172 5.89 11.53 -8.68
C THR A 172 5.52 10.06 -8.53
N HIS A 173 5.64 9.49 -7.31
CA HIS A 173 5.52 8.05 -7.07
C HIS A 173 4.49 7.66 -5.99
N GLY A 174 3.80 8.62 -5.39
CA GLY A 174 2.93 8.36 -4.24
C GLY A 174 1.57 7.75 -4.56
N MET A 175 1.23 7.45 -5.82
CA MET A 175 0.02 6.67 -6.12
C MET A 175 0.27 5.17 -5.96
N ILE A 176 0.84 4.81 -4.82
CA ILE A 176 1.13 3.44 -4.41
C ILE A 176 0.89 3.27 -2.91
N HIS A 177 0.46 2.11 -2.51
CA HIS A 177 0.44 1.66 -1.11
C HIS A 177 0.65 0.15 -1.03
N ASN A 178 1.02 -0.34 0.14
CA ASN A 178 1.25 -1.76 0.41
C ASN A 178 0.58 -2.11 1.73
N MET A 179 -0.37 -3.05 1.71
CA MET A 179 -1.15 -3.42 2.89
C MET A 179 -1.28 -4.94 3.00
N GLU A 180 -1.46 -5.43 4.22
CA GLU A 180 -1.92 -6.78 4.46
C GLU A 180 -3.44 -6.86 4.25
N TYR A 181 -3.89 -7.53 3.21
CA TYR A 181 -5.29 -7.73 2.92
C TYR A 181 -5.79 -9.06 3.48
N THR A 182 -6.98 -9.04 4.11
CA THR A 182 -7.69 -10.23 4.53
C THR A 182 -9.00 -10.35 3.74
N GLY A 183 -9.22 -11.50 3.12
CA GLY A 183 -10.41 -11.73 2.30
C GLY A 183 -10.65 -13.18 1.95
N VAL A 184 -11.69 -13.42 1.19
CA VAL A 184 -12.04 -14.73 0.62
C VAL A 184 -11.45 -14.82 -0.78
N PRO A 185 -10.72 -15.90 -1.13
CA PRO A 185 -10.31 -16.13 -2.50
C PRO A 185 -11.49 -16.13 -3.45
N LEU A 186 -11.41 -15.36 -4.54
CA LEU A 186 -12.51 -15.27 -5.50
C LEU A 186 -12.88 -16.64 -6.07
N ARG A 187 -11.89 -17.53 -6.28
CA ARG A 187 -12.11 -18.92 -6.71
C ARG A 187 -13.10 -19.68 -5.81
N THR A 188 -13.10 -19.40 -4.50
CA THR A 188 -14.01 -20.04 -3.54
C THR A 188 -15.46 -19.64 -3.84
N LEU A 189 -15.72 -18.36 -4.05
CA LEU A 189 -17.06 -17.85 -4.34
C LEU A 189 -17.55 -18.27 -5.73
N LEU A 190 -16.65 -18.33 -6.73
CA LEU A 190 -16.98 -18.82 -8.08
C LEU A 190 -17.31 -20.32 -8.07
N ASN A 191 -16.58 -21.13 -7.29
CA ASN A 191 -16.88 -22.55 -7.12
C ASN A 191 -18.22 -22.78 -6.42
N GLU A 192 -18.58 -21.94 -5.44
CA GLU A 192 -19.89 -22.00 -4.78
C GLU A 192 -21.03 -21.72 -5.78
N ALA A 193 -20.83 -20.81 -6.73
CA ALA A 193 -21.77 -20.53 -7.81
C ALA A 193 -21.78 -21.62 -8.91
N GLY A 194 -20.97 -22.69 -8.76
CA GLY A 194 -20.93 -23.80 -9.71
C GLY A 194 -20.08 -23.52 -10.94
N LEU A 195 -18.99 -22.75 -10.79
CA LEU A 195 -17.98 -22.66 -11.86
C LEU A 195 -17.36 -24.04 -12.05
N LYS A 196 -17.57 -24.67 -13.22
CA LYS A 196 -17.07 -26.02 -13.51
C LYS A 196 -15.53 -26.04 -13.63
N ALA A 197 -14.94 -27.15 -13.18
CA ALA A 197 -13.51 -27.39 -13.25
C ALA A 197 -12.96 -27.30 -14.68
N ALA A 198 -11.70 -27.01 -14.82
CA ALA A 198 -10.93 -26.56 -15.99
C ALA A 198 -11.09 -27.32 -17.34
N GLY A 199 -11.88 -28.36 -17.46
CA GLY A 199 -12.13 -29.07 -18.71
C GLY A 199 -13.39 -28.62 -19.47
N ASP A 200 -14.36 -28.01 -18.77
CA ASP A 200 -15.67 -27.62 -19.28
C ASP A 200 -16.00 -26.14 -19.02
N LEU A 201 -14.99 -25.29 -18.78
CA LEU A 201 -15.20 -23.86 -18.53
C LEU A 201 -15.84 -23.19 -19.75
N LYS A 202 -17.12 -22.88 -19.66
CA LYS A 202 -17.82 -22.01 -20.61
C LYS A 202 -17.37 -20.56 -20.45
N GLY A 203 -17.03 -20.15 -19.21
CA GLY A 203 -16.53 -18.82 -18.88
C GLY A 203 -15.01 -18.73 -18.98
N LYS A 204 -14.50 -17.79 -19.78
CA LYS A 204 -13.06 -17.49 -19.93
C LYS A 204 -12.67 -16.18 -19.29
N TRP A 205 -13.66 -15.39 -18.90
CA TRP A 205 -13.53 -14.06 -18.33
C TRP A 205 -14.48 -13.86 -17.18
N ILE A 206 -14.13 -12.96 -16.29
CA ILE A 206 -15.08 -12.33 -15.38
C ILE A 206 -15.16 -10.84 -15.70
N PHE A 207 -16.33 -10.24 -15.51
CA PHE A 207 -16.52 -8.81 -15.48
C PHE A 207 -16.90 -8.40 -14.07
N VAL A 208 -16.15 -7.46 -13.48
CA VAL A 208 -16.33 -7.02 -12.10
C VAL A 208 -16.75 -5.56 -12.05
N GLU A 209 -17.70 -5.20 -11.16
CA GLU A 209 -18.24 -3.85 -11.04
C GLU A 209 -18.30 -3.40 -9.58
N GLY A 210 -18.01 -2.10 -9.38
CA GLY A 210 -18.24 -1.40 -8.13
C GLY A 210 -19.67 -0.87 -7.97
N ALA A 211 -20.04 -0.49 -6.75
CA ALA A 211 -21.36 0.08 -6.45
C ALA A 211 -21.41 1.61 -6.59
N ASP A 212 -20.27 2.25 -6.89
CA ASP A 212 -20.21 3.69 -7.11
C ASP A 212 -20.80 4.10 -8.46
N ALA A 213 -21.20 5.37 -8.58
CA ALA A 213 -21.87 5.89 -9.78
C ALA A 213 -20.99 5.89 -11.04
N SER A 214 -19.67 5.74 -10.91
CA SER A 214 -18.77 5.63 -12.05
C SER A 214 -18.92 4.33 -12.81
N SER A 215 -19.52 3.30 -12.18
CA SER A 215 -19.68 1.95 -12.74
C SER A 215 -18.35 1.43 -13.31
N ASN A 216 -17.26 1.65 -12.58
CA ASN A 216 -15.92 1.24 -12.99
C ASN A 216 -15.88 -0.29 -13.09
N GLY A 217 -16.08 -0.81 -14.30
CA GLY A 217 -16.11 -2.23 -14.59
C GLY A 217 -14.86 -2.69 -15.31
N ARG A 218 -14.40 -3.91 -15.00
CA ARG A 218 -13.17 -4.50 -15.51
C ARG A 218 -13.36 -5.95 -15.92
N SER A 219 -12.78 -6.30 -17.06
CA SER A 219 -12.69 -7.67 -17.54
C SER A 219 -11.38 -8.30 -17.08
N ILE A 220 -11.46 -9.44 -16.39
CA ILE A 220 -10.30 -10.19 -15.88
C ILE A 220 -10.36 -11.59 -16.48
N PRO A 221 -9.25 -12.10 -17.07
CA PRO A 221 -9.18 -13.49 -17.52
C PRO A 221 -9.44 -14.45 -16.35
N MET A 222 -10.17 -15.54 -16.63
CA MET A 222 -10.54 -16.53 -15.63
C MET A 222 -9.33 -17.16 -14.95
N GLU A 223 -8.23 -17.34 -15.68
CA GLU A 223 -6.97 -17.83 -15.15
C GLU A 223 -6.52 -16.99 -13.96
N LYS A 224 -6.45 -15.66 -14.11
CA LYS A 224 -6.09 -14.73 -13.03
C LYS A 224 -7.12 -14.74 -11.89
N ALA A 225 -8.41 -14.79 -12.24
CA ALA A 225 -9.49 -14.80 -11.25
C ALA A 225 -9.46 -16.01 -10.32
N LEU A 226 -9.00 -17.16 -10.83
CA LEU A 226 -8.88 -18.41 -10.10
C LEU A 226 -7.54 -18.60 -9.37
N ASP A 227 -6.53 -17.80 -9.72
CA ASP A 227 -5.20 -17.90 -9.12
C ASP A 227 -5.14 -17.20 -7.76
N ASP A 228 -5.01 -15.91 -7.73
CA ASP A 228 -4.65 -15.15 -6.52
C ASP A 228 -5.60 -13.99 -6.17
N VAL A 229 -6.70 -13.82 -6.91
CA VAL A 229 -7.64 -12.73 -6.67
C VAL A 229 -8.43 -12.94 -5.37
N LEU A 230 -8.52 -11.88 -4.54
CA LEU A 230 -9.28 -11.90 -3.29
C LEU A 230 -10.46 -10.93 -3.32
N VAL A 231 -11.56 -11.29 -2.67
CA VAL A 231 -12.59 -10.38 -2.20
C VAL A 231 -12.23 -9.99 -0.77
N ALA A 232 -11.51 -8.87 -0.63
CA ALA A 232 -10.98 -8.41 0.65
C ALA A 232 -11.98 -7.51 1.38
N PHE A 233 -12.08 -7.66 2.69
CA PHE A 233 -12.93 -6.86 3.57
C PHE A 233 -12.17 -6.28 4.79
N LYS A 234 -10.87 -6.59 4.94
CA LYS A 234 -9.98 -5.99 5.92
C LYS A 234 -8.64 -5.64 5.30
N ALA A 235 -7.98 -4.66 5.88
CA ALA A 235 -6.59 -4.33 5.58
C ALA A 235 -5.85 -3.93 6.86
N ASN A 236 -4.60 -4.38 7.02
CA ASN A 236 -3.76 -4.11 8.18
C ASN A 236 -4.45 -4.43 9.53
N GLY A 237 -5.24 -5.53 9.59
CA GLY A 237 -5.94 -5.96 10.80
C GLY A 237 -7.23 -5.19 11.15
N GLU A 238 -7.54 -4.09 10.46
CA GLU A 238 -8.77 -3.31 10.64
C GLU A 238 -9.75 -3.47 9.47
N ALA A 239 -10.99 -2.99 9.59
CA ALA A 239 -11.91 -2.90 8.47
C ALA A 239 -11.32 -1.98 7.38
N LEU A 240 -11.66 -2.24 6.11
CA LEU A 240 -11.34 -1.30 5.04
C LEU A 240 -11.92 0.07 5.37
N ARG A 241 -11.21 1.14 5.07
CA ARG A 241 -11.78 2.49 5.11
C ARG A 241 -12.69 2.72 3.91
N LYS A 242 -13.66 3.63 4.01
CA LYS A 242 -14.63 3.88 2.94
C LYS A 242 -13.92 4.21 1.61
N GLU A 243 -12.88 5.03 1.64
CA GLU A 243 -12.09 5.44 0.48
C GLU A 243 -11.32 4.28 -0.16
N HIS A 244 -11.07 3.21 0.59
CA HIS A 244 -10.41 1.99 0.12
C HIS A 244 -11.39 0.87 -0.23
N GLY A 245 -12.72 1.13 -0.19
CA GLY A 245 -13.73 0.23 -0.71
C GLY A 245 -14.50 -0.57 0.33
N TYR A 246 -14.65 -0.07 1.59
CA TYR A 246 -15.53 -0.69 2.58
C TYR A 246 -16.96 -0.87 2.01
N PRO A 247 -17.65 -2.01 2.24
CA PRO A 247 -17.27 -3.13 3.09
C PRO A 247 -16.38 -4.18 2.43
N ALA A 248 -16.35 -4.28 1.10
CA ALA A 248 -15.51 -5.22 0.39
C ALA A 248 -15.04 -4.68 -0.97
N ARG A 249 -13.83 -5.07 -1.34
CA ARG A 249 -13.19 -4.73 -2.61
C ARG A 249 -12.55 -5.95 -3.26
N LEU A 250 -12.30 -5.84 -4.55
CA LEU A 250 -11.42 -6.77 -5.24
C LEU A 250 -9.96 -6.41 -5.00
N VAL A 251 -9.12 -7.42 -4.79
CA VAL A 251 -7.65 -7.32 -4.75
C VAL A 251 -7.11 -8.21 -5.86
N VAL A 252 -6.34 -7.62 -6.78
CA VAL A 252 -5.78 -8.31 -7.96
C VAL A 252 -4.25 -8.16 -7.92
N PRO A 253 -3.53 -9.04 -7.22
CA PRO A 253 -2.12 -8.88 -6.93
C PRO A 253 -1.26 -8.65 -8.16
N GLY A 254 -0.34 -7.70 -8.09
CA GLY A 254 0.60 -7.37 -9.16
C GLY A 254 0.02 -6.62 -10.35
N TRP A 255 -1.31 -6.45 -10.42
CA TRP A 255 -1.97 -5.75 -11.52
C TRP A 255 -2.27 -4.30 -11.16
N GLU A 256 -2.41 -3.45 -12.18
CA GLU A 256 -2.71 -2.02 -12.06
C GLU A 256 -3.93 -1.74 -11.17
N GLY A 257 -3.84 -0.68 -10.37
CA GLY A 257 -4.81 -0.38 -9.31
C GLY A 257 -6.26 -0.18 -9.77
N ASN A 258 -6.50 0.15 -11.05
CA ASN A 258 -7.85 0.24 -11.59
C ASN A 258 -8.56 -1.12 -11.68
N MET A 259 -7.81 -2.23 -11.70
CA MET A 259 -8.35 -3.59 -11.65
C MET A 259 -8.86 -3.98 -10.25
N TRP A 260 -8.43 -3.26 -9.22
CA TRP A 260 -8.76 -3.49 -7.82
C TRP A 260 -10.08 -2.79 -7.45
N VAL A 261 -11.19 -3.23 -8.07
CA VAL A 261 -12.51 -2.60 -7.98
C VAL A 261 -12.97 -2.49 -6.52
N LYS A 262 -13.23 -1.24 -6.09
CA LYS A 262 -13.75 -0.91 -4.75
C LYS A 262 -15.27 -1.07 -4.69
N TRP A 263 -15.81 -1.27 -3.47
CA TRP A 263 -17.25 -1.43 -3.27
C TRP A 263 -17.84 -2.50 -4.19
N LEU A 264 -17.14 -3.64 -4.28
CA LEU A 264 -17.45 -4.71 -5.24
C LEU A 264 -18.89 -5.18 -5.08
N ARG A 265 -19.70 -5.05 -6.13
CA ARG A 265 -21.12 -5.43 -6.12
C ARG A 265 -21.49 -6.60 -7.03
N ARG A 266 -20.71 -6.81 -8.10
CA ARG A 266 -21.01 -7.85 -9.09
C ARG A 266 -19.73 -8.46 -9.66
N VAL A 267 -19.81 -9.78 -9.86
CA VAL A 267 -18.87 -10.57 -10.66
C VAL A 267 -19.70 -11.38 -11.65
N GLU A 268 -19.56 -11.10 -12.94
CA GLU A 268 -20.25 -11.78 -14.01
C GLU A 268 -19.28 -12.66 -14.78
N VAL A 269 -19.61 -13.95 -14.92
CA VAL A 269 -18.80 -14.92 -15.67
C VAL A 269 -19.20 -14.90 -17.15
N LEU A 270 -18.23 -14.70 -18.05
CA LEU A 270 -18.43 -14.47 -19.47
C LEU A 270 -17.48 -15.33 -20.33
N ASP A 271 -17.84 -15.53 -21.60
CA ASP A 271 -16.99 -16.21 -22.59
C ASP A 271 -15.96 -15.28 -23.28
N LYS A 272 -16.15 -13.97 -23.18
CA LYS A 272 -15.33 -12.91 -23.76
C LYS A 272 -15.33 -11.67 -22.87
N PRO A 273 -14.34 -10.76 -23.02
CA PRO A 273 -14.30 -9.51 -22.27
C PRO A 273 -15.45 -8.58 -22.68
N VAL A 274 -15.87 -7.69 -21.76
CA VAL A 274 -16.92 -6.70 -22.02
C VAL A 274 -16.43 -5.55 -22.89
N GLU A 275 -15.14 -5.24 -22.80
CA GLU A 275 -14.54 -4.06 -23.45
C GLU A 275 -15.26 -2.77 -23.06
N SER A 276 -15.40 -2.56 -21.75
CA SER A 276 -16.06 -1.38 -21.19
C SER A 276 -15.35 -0.08 -21.61
N ARG A 277 -16.00 1.07 -21.36
CA ARG A 277 -15.37 2.39 -21.60
C ARG A 277 -14.00 2.51 -20.94
N GLU A 278 -13.86 2.00 -19.71
CA GLU A 278 -12.63 2.08 -18.94
C GLU A 278 -11.54 1.11 -19.46
N GLU A 279 -11.84 0.27 -20.43
CA GLU A 279 -10.94 -0.70 -21.06
C GLU A 279 -10.62 -0.36 -22.51
N THR A 280 -11.31 0.61 -23.10
CA THR A 280 -11.17 0.99 -24.52
C THR A 280 -10.78 2.42 -24.74
N SER A 281 -11.32 3.38 -23.96
CA SER A 281 -11.01 4.80 -24.05
C SER A 281 -10.11 5.30 -22.91
N LYS A 282 -9.90 4.50 -21.88
CA LYS A 282 -9.05 4.74 -20.73
C LYS A 282 -8.16 3.52 -20.51
N TYR A 283 -7.06 3.71 -19.81
CA TYR A 283 -6.11 2.64 -19.46
C TYR A 283 -5.63 1.82 -20.67
N THR A 284 -5.52 2.50 -21.81
CA THR A 284 -4.93 2.02 -23.05
C THR A 284 -3.67 2.82 -23.31
N ASP A 285 -2.58 2.13 -23.65
CA ASP A 285 -1.31 2.77 -24.01
C ASP A 285 -1.24 3.00 -25.51
N THR A 286 -0.88 4.21 -25.93
CA THR A 286 -0.54 4.49 -27.33
C THR A 286 0.96 4.27 -27.50
N LEU A 287 1.33 3.26 -28.27
CA LEU A 287 2.71 2.86 -28.51
C LEU A 287 3.42 3.81 -29.50
N ALA A 288 4.75 3.69 -29.58
CA ALA A 288 5.59 4.51 -30.44
C ALA A 288 5.22 4.42 -31.94
N ASP A 289 4.71 3.27 -32.40
CA ASP A 289 4.23 3.02 -33.76
C ASP A 289 2.82 3.52 -34.04
N GLY A 290 2.17 4.15 -33.05
CA GLY A 290 0.79 4.64 -33.12
C GLY A 290 -0.29 3.59 -32.85
N MET A 291 0.09 2.35 -32.59
CA MET A 291 -0.83 1.29 -32.18
C MET A 291 -1.30 1.50 -30.73
N SER A 292 -2.49 1.01 -30.40
CA SER A 292 -3.00 1.05 -29.03
C SER A 292 -2.90 -0.32 -28.39
N ARG A 293 -2.27 -0.39 -27.23
CA ARG A 293 -2.21 -1.58 -26.39
C ARG A 293 -3.31 -1.52 -25.34
N LYS A 294 -4.27 -2.41 -25.39
CA LYS A 294 -5.22 -2.67 -24.31
C LYS A 294 -4.59 -3.60 -23.27
N TRP A 295 -5.04 -3.49 -22.03
CA TRP A 295 -4.76 -4.49 -20.99
C TRP A 295 -3.28 -4.75 -20.74
N THR A 296 -2.58 -3.74 -20.30
CA THR A 296 -1.21 -3.92 -19.81
C THR A 296 -1.20 -4.76 -18.52
N TRP A 297 -2.19 -4.58 -17.66
CA TRP A 297 -2.46 -5.30 -16.40
C TRP A 297 -1.30 -5.30 -15.40
N ALA A 298 -0.28 -6.14 -15.62
CA ALA A 298 0.83 -6.29 -14.70
C ALA A 298 1.70 -5.03 -14.65
N MET A 299 2.01 -4.59 -13.45
CA MET A 299 2.94 -3.49 -13.21
C MET A 299 4.38 -4.02 -13.31
N ASP A 300 5.17 -3.49 -14.23
CA ASP A 300 6.56 -3.88 -14.41
C ASP A 300 7.44 -3.40 -13.24
N ALA A 301 8.62 -4.02 -13.08
CA ALA A 301 9.54 -3.68 -12.00
C ALA A 301 9.87 -2.19 -11.99
N LYS A 302 9.84 -1.59 -10.79
CA LYS A 302 10.04 -0.17 -10.55
C LYS A 302 10.68 0.06 -9.18
N SER A 303 11.49 1.08 -9.08
CA SER A 303 12.05 1.57 -7.82
C SER A 303 12.16 3.07 -7.81
N VAL A 304 12.23 3.63 -6.62
CA VAL A 304 12.50 5.04 -6.39
C VAL A 304 13.22 5.25 -5.07
N VAL A 305 14.20 6.14 -5.04
CA VAL A 305 14.79 6.60 -3.78
C VAL A 305 13.81 7.53 -3.08
N THR A 306 13.52 7.23 -1.82
CA THR A 306 12.61 8.02 -0.98
C THR A 306 13.35 9.00 -0.05
N SER A 307 14.61 8.70 0.27
CA SER A 307 15.50 9.55 1.07
C SER A 307 16.97 9.27 0.68
N PRO A 308 17.76 10.32 0.38
CA PRO A 308 17.36 11.73 0.22
C PRO A 308 16.48 11.93 -1.02
N SER A 309 15.56 12.90 -0.94
CA SER A 309 14.65 13.29 -2.01
C SER A 309 14.20 14.74 -1.79
N PRO A 310 13.48 15.37 -2.73
CA PRO A 310 13.05 16.76 -2.55
C PRO A 310 12.25 17.05 -1.28
N GLN A 311 11.53 16.05 -0.75
CA GLN A 311 10.75 16.17 0.49
C GLN A 311 11.49 15.61 1.72
N SER A 312 12.63 14.97 1.50
CA SER A 312 13.50 14.43 2.54
C SER A 312 14.95 14.80 2.22
N PRO A 313 15.32 16.11 2.25
CA PRO A 313 16.66 16.57 1.93
C PRO A 313 17.66 16.12 2.99
N ILE A 314 18.96 16.17 2.65
CA ILE A 314 20.02 15.93 3.63
C ILE A 314 20.09 17.14 4.57
N SER A 315 19.79 16.92 5.85
CA SER A 315 19.75 18.00 6.87
C SER A 315 21.02 18.12 7.70
N HIS A 316 21.97 17.18 7.54
CA HIS A 316 23.26 17.20 8.22
C HIS A 316 24.38 17.52 7.22
N GLY A 317 25.55 17.89 7.73
CA GLY A 317 26.74 18.10 6.90
C GLY A 317 27.33 16.79 6.38
N LYS A 318 28.58 16.88 5.86
CA LYS A 318 29.35 15.70 5.40
C LYS A 318 29.43 14.61 6.45
N GLY A 319 29.47 13.37 5.99
CA GLY A 319 29.56 12.19 6.85
C GLY A 319 28.66 11.04 6.41
N PRO A 320 28.38 10.09 7.31
CA PRO A 320 27.55 8.93 7.00
C PRO A 320 26.17 9.32 6.51
N LEU A 321 25.74 8.74 5.39
CA LEU A 321 24.44 8.95 4.79
C LEU A 321 23.83 7.61 4.39
N VAL A 322 22.60 7.40 4.81
CA VAL A 322 21.80 6.24 4.38
C VAL A 322 20.85 6.65 3.25
N ILE A 323 21.10 6.12 2.07
CA ILE A 323 20.16 6.21 0.95
C ILE A 323 19.13 5.11 1.12
N SER A 324 17.84 5.45 1.11
CA SER A 324 16.77 4.47 1.21
C SER A 324 15.70 4.69 0.15
N GLY A 325 15.04 3.59 -0.23
CA GLY A 325 13.97 3.65 -1.22
C GLY A 325 13.08 2.43 -1.20
N LEU A 326 12.14 2.42 -2.13
CA LEU A 326 11.16 1.34 -2.35
C LEU A 326 11.31 0.77 -3.75
N ALA A 327 11.13 -0.55 -3.86
CA ALA A 327 11.09 -1.26 -5.13
C ALA A 327 9.93 -2.26 -5.12
N TRP A 328 9.35 -2.54 -6.30
CA TRP A 328 8.23 -3.46 -6.47
C TRP A 328 8.14 -4.00 -7.89
N SER A 329 7.47 -5.13 -8.06
CA SER A 329 7.10 -5.68 -9.36
C SER A 329 5.78 -6.45 -9.26
N GLY A 330 4.90 -6.26 -10.21
CA GLY A 330 3.67 -7.04 -10.37
C GLY A 330 3.89 -8.41 -10.99
N ARG A 331 5.12 -8.73 -11.39
CA ARG A 331 5.47 -10.01 -12.02
C ARG A 331 6.14 -10.98 -11.05
N GLY A 332 6.55 -10.50 -9.88
CA GLY A 332 7.23 -11.35 -8.91
C GLY A 332 7.94 -10.57 -7.81
N ALA A 333 8.89 -11.23 -7.15
CA ALA A 333 9.69 -10.61 -6.11
C ALA A 333 10.82 -9.75 -6.71
N ILE A 334 11.17 -8.66 -6.00
CA ILE A 334 12.39 -7.93 -6.28
C ILE A 334 13.58 -8.78 -5.79
N THR A 335 14.52 -9.02 -6.69
CA THR A 335 15.72 -9.83 -6.41
C THR A 335 16.96 -8.99 -6.16
N ARG A 336 17.00 -7.77 -6.73
CA ARG A 336 18.12 -6.84 -6.62
C ARG A 336 17.65 -5.41 -6.85
N VAL A 337 18.30 -4.47 -6.19
CA VAL A 337 18.22 -3.04 -6.50
C VAL A 337 19.63 -2.50 -6.60
N ASP A 338 19.93 -1.83 -7.70
CA ASP A 338 21.16 -1.07 -7.86
C ASP A 338 20.88 0.41 -7.61
N VAL A 339 21.83 1.10 -7.00
CA VAL A 339 21.79 2.54 -6.74
C VAL A 339 23.05 3.18 -7.35
N THR A 340 22.89 4.31 -7.98
CA THR A 340 24.00 5.15 -8.44
C THR A 340 23.91 6.52 -7.79
N ILE A 341 25.07 7.17 -7.60
CA ILE A 341 25.19 8.53 -7.08
C ILE A 341 25.78 9.48 -8.14
N ASP A 342 26.17 8.97 -9.29
CA ASP A 342 26.87 9.69 -10.38
C ASP A 342 26.07 9.67 -11.72
N GLY A 343 24.74 9.44 -11.64
CA GLY A 343 23.89 9.49 -12.81
C GLY A 343 23.95 8.25 -13.71
N GLY A 344 24.47 7.14 -13.19
CA GLY A 344 24.49 5.86 -13.89
C GLY A 344 25.84 5.42 -14.42
N GLU A 345 26.93 6.17 -14.12
CA GLU A 345 28.28 5.77 -14.47
C GLU A 345 28.72 4.53 -13.65
N ASN A 346 28.44 4.55 -12.35
CA ASN A 346 28.73 3.42 -11.45
C ASN A 346 27.46 3.02 -10.66
N TRP A 347 27.25 1.71 -10.55
CA TRP A 347 26.10 1.14 -9.84
C TRP A 347 26.54 0.26 -8.68
N TYR A 348 25.90 0.44 -7.54
CA TYR A 348 26.18 -0.27 -6.29
C TYR A 348 24.94 -1.05 -5.88
N GLU A 349 25.12 -2.33 -5.54
CA GLU A 349 24.01 -3.17 -5.07
C GLU A 349 23.56 -2.74 -3.68
N ALA A 350 22.30 -2.40 -3.55
CA ALA A 350 21.67 -2.01 -2.28
C ALA A 350 21.23 -3.23 -1.48
N ARG A 351 21.28 -3.12 -0.16
CA ARG A 351 20.77 -4.13 0.76
C ARG A 351 19.23 -4.10 0.78
N LEU A 352 18.58 -5.24 0.52
CA LEU A 352 17.14 -5.39 0.62
C LEU A 352 16.74 -5.74 2.07
N ALA A 353 15.73 -5.05 2.63
CA ALA A 353 15.27 -5.29 3.99
C ALA A 353 14.48 -6.60 4.14
N GLN A 354 13.65 -6.92 3.17
CA GLN A 354 12.79 -8.11 3.17
C GLN A 354 12.77 -8.72 1.76
N PRO A 355 13.82 -9.45 1.37
CA PRO A 355 13.88 -10.04 0.03
C PRO A 355 12.84 -11.18 -0.12
N GLY A 356 12.37 -11.38 -1.36
CA GLY A 356 11.57 -12.53 -1.75
C GLY A 356 10.06 -12.41 -1.54
N THR A 357 9.53 -11.27 -1.06
CA THR A 357 8.08 -11.06 -0.99
C THR A 357 7.56 -10.67 -2.38
N LYS A 358 6.67 -11.50 -2.92
CA LYS A 358 6.10 -11.28 -4.27
C LYS A 358 4.99 -10.25 -4.23
N MET A 359 4.92 -9.40 -5.26
CA MET A 359 3.83 -8.42 -5.46
C MET A 359 3.61 -7.51 -4.25
N ALA A 360 4.70 -7.23 -3.50
CA ALA A 360 4.73 -6.35 -2.34
C ALA A 360 5.89 -5.36 -2.45
N LEU A 361 5.83 -4.27 -1.69
CA LEU A 361 6.95 -3.34 -1.61
C LEU A 361 8.16 -4.00 -0.94
N THR A 362 9.32 -3.75 -1.48
CA THR A 362 10.62 -4.11 -0.91
C THR A 362 11.38 -2.84 -0.59
N ARG A 363 11.79 -2.65 0.67
CA ARG A 363 12.63 -1.52 1.08
C ARG A 363 14.08 -1.87 0.82
N PHE A 364 14.83 -0.90 0.28
CA PHE A 364 16.28 -1.05 0.07
C PHE A 364 17.05 0.08 0.76
N TYR A 365 18.32 -0.19 1.05
CA TYR A 365 19.25 0.73 1.69
C TYR A 365 20.64 0.63 1.07
N LEU A 366 21.30 1.79 0.92
CA LEU A 366 22.73 1.88 0.60
C LEU A 366 23.37 2.87 1.55
N ASP A 367 24.37 2.40 2.31
CA ASP A 367 25.15 3.23 3.22
C ASP A 367 26.35 3.80 2.47
N ILE A 368 26.51 5.12 2.49
CA ILE A 368 27.64 5.82 1.88
C ILE A 368 28.26 6.83 2.85
N GLU A 369 29.46 7.28 2.54
CA GLU A 369 30.08 8.46 3.15
C GLU A 369 29.91 9.65 2.21
N TRP A 370 29.02 10.59 2.56
CA TRP A 370 28.78 11.77 1.72
C TRP A 370 29.85 12.83 1.99
N ASP A 371 30.55 13.24 0.96
CA ASP A 371 31.61 14.24 1.00
C ASP A 371 31.13 15.69 0.87
N GLY A 372 29.78 15.90 0.72
CA GLY A 372 29.16 17.20 0.53
C GLY A 372 29.20 17.71 -0.92
N GLU A 373 29.63 16.90 -1.84
CA GLU A 373 29.58 17.23 -3.27
C GLU A 373 28.20 16.87 -3.86
N GLU A 374 27.91 17.38 -5.06
CA GLU A 374 26.67 17.11 -5.76
C GLU A 374 26.59 15.64 -6.19
N MET A 375 25.38 15.08 -6.17
CA MET A 375 25.10 13.71 -6.63
C MET A 375 23.91 13.67 -7.57
N PHE A 376 23.96 12.80 -8.59
CA PHE A 376 22.81 12.42 -9.41
C PHE A 376 22.36 11.01 -9.01
N LEU A 377 21.38 10.99 -8.09
CA LEU A 377 20.96 9.79 -7.40
C LEU A 377 19.83 9.08 -8.16
N GLN A 378 20.03 7.78 -8.44
CA GLN A 378 19.06 6.93 -9.11
C GLN A 378 18.98 5.56 -8.45
N SER A 379 17.88 4.84 -8.66
CA SER A 379 17.75 3.42 -8.34
C SER A 379 17.19 2.63 -9.52
N ARG A 380 17.58 1.35 -9.61
CA ARG A 380 17.16 0.42 -10.66
C ARG A 380 16.80 -0.93 -10.07
N ALA A 381 15.54 -1.34 -10.23
CA ALA A 381 15.03 -2.61 -9.74
C ALA A 381 15.22 -3.74 -10.75
N HIS A 382 15.48 -4.95 -10.22
CA HIS A 382 15.48 -6.22 -10.94
C HIS A 382 14.48 -7.16 -10.25
N ASP A 383 13.65 -7.86 -11.00
CA ASP A 383 12.73 -8.84 -10.47
C ASP A 383 13.13 -10.30 -10.79
N GLU A 384 12.44 -11.25 -10.20
CA GLU A 384 12.72 -12.69 -10.37
C GLU A 384 12.46 -13.21 -11.79
N THR A 385 11.79 -12.45 -12.67
CA THR A 385 11.61 -12.81 -14.09
C THR A 385 12.81 -12.43 -14.94
N GLY A 386 13.75 -11.69 -14.34
CA GLY A 386 14.91 -11.13 -15.04
C GLY A 386 14.63 -9.77 -15.69
N TYR A 387 13.44 -9.18 -15.46
CA TYR A 387 13.15 -7.84 -15.93
C TYR A 387 13.95 -6.81 -15.14
N VAL A 388 14.49 -5.82 -15.85
CA VAL A 388 15.27 -4.71 -15.31
C VAL A 388 14.52 -3.42 -15.60
N GLN A 389 14.39 -2.56 -14.59
CA GLN A 389 13.78 -1.25 -14.72
C GLN A 389 14.54 -0.41 -15.78
N PRO A 390 13.84 0.09 -16.83
CA PRO A 390 14.47 0.79 -17.93
C PRO A 390 14.84 2.23 -17.59
N THR A 391 15.78 2.78 -18.35
CA THR A 391 15.98 4.22 -18.44
C THR A 391 14.75 4.88 -19.07
N LYS A 392 14.66 6.20 -18.95
CA LYS A 392 13.56 6.97 -19.55
C LYS A 392 13.62 6.89 -21.09
N GLU A 393 14.81 6.88 -21.67
CA GLU A 393 15.01 6.75 -23.10
C GLU A 393 14.53 5.40 -23.62
N GLU A 394 14.98 4.29 -23.04
CA GLU A 394 14.55 2.93 -23.38
C GLU A 394 13.03 2.76 -23.26
N LEU A 395 12.41 3.35 -22.22
CA LEU A 395 10.97 3.29 -22.04
C LEU A 395 10.22 4.08 -23.12
N ARG A 396 10.71 5.27 -23.48
CA ARG A 396 10.13 6.11 -24.56
C ARG A 396 10.27 5.45 -25.94
N GLU A 397 11.38 4.79 -26.21
CA GLU A 397 11.54 4.01 -27.44
C GLU A 397 10.51 2.90 -27.56
N THR A 398 10.23 2.21 -26.46
CA THR A 398 9.30 1.07 -26.43
C THR A 398 7.82 1.52 -26.44
N ARG A 399 7.47 2.54 -25.65
CA ARG A 399 6.07 2.94 -25.40
C ARG A 399 5.65 4.24 -26.08
N GLY A 400 6.60 5.02 -26.62
CA GLY A 400 6.32 6.36 -27.17
C GLY A 400 6.12 7.42 -26.10
N LEU A 401 5.73 8.63 -26.52
CA LEU A 401 5.55 9.80 -25.65
C LEU A 401 4.08 10.14 -25.36
N ASN A 402 3.13 9.40 -25.94
CA ASN A 402 1.70 9.71 -25.85
C ASN A 402 0.96 8.94 -24.75
N SER A 403 1.65 8.08 -24.02
CA SER A 403 1.10 7.39 -22.86
C SER A 403 1.14 8.28 -21.62
N ILE A 404 0.16 8.06 -20.71
CA ILE A 404 0.15 8.62 -19.34
C ILE A 404 0.19 7.50 -18.30
N TYR A 405 0.20 6.24 -18.75
CA TYR A 405 0.15 5.05 -17.89
C TYR A 405 1.45 4.28 -17.95
N HIS A 406 1.67 3.43 -16.95
CA HIS A 406 2.74 2.44 -16.89
C HIS A 406 4.15 3.01 -17.05
N ASN A 407 4.38 4.22 -16.52
CA ASN A 407 5.72 4.80 -16.47
C ASN A 407 6.50 4.15 -15.32
N ASN A 408 7.46 3.28 -15.67
CA ASN A 408 8.35 2.62 -14.71
C ASN A 408 9.83 2.96 -14.95
N CYS A 409 10.13 4.06 -15.62
CA CYS A 409 11.52 4.46 -15.86
C CYS A 409 12.25 4.85 -14.59
N ILE A 410 13.57 4.80 -14.64
CA ILE A 410 14.47 5.29 -13.60
C ILE A 410 14.20 6.77 -13.34
N GLN A 411 14.08 7.12 -12.04
CA GLN A 411 13.91 8.49 -11.56
C GLN A 411 15.26 9.04 -11.11
N THR A 412 15.55 10.30 -11.42
CA THR A 412 16.77 10.98 -11.00
C THR A 412 16.47 12.11 -10.01
N TRP A 413 17.17 12.10 -8.89
CA TRP A 413 17.27 13.24 -7.96
C TRP A 413 18.65 13.87 -8.06
N TRP A 414 18.72 15.16 -8.35
CA TRP A 414 19.93 15.95 -8.19
C TRP A 414 20.04 16.44 -6.75
N ILE A 415 21.00 15.89 -6.02
CA ILE A 415 21.32 16.31 -4.67
C ILE A 415 22.40 17.37 -4.75
N LYS A 416 22.09 18.57 -4.29
CA LYS A 416 23.00 19.70 -4.30
C LYS A 416 23.99 19.63 -3.11
N SER A 417 25.07 20.35 -3.18
CA SER A 417 26.07 20.44 -2.10
C SER A 417 25.53 21.00 -0.78
N ASN A 418 24.38 21.71 -0.80
CA ASN A 418 23.69 22.16 0.41
C ASN A 418 22.69 21.13 0.97
N GLY A 419 22.60 19.94 0.38
CA GLY A 419 21.71 18.87 0.79
C GLY A 419 20.28 18.92 0.20
N GLU A 420 19.90 20.00 -0.47
CA GLU A 420 18.61 20.05 -1.20
C GLU A 420 18.60 19.07 -2.35
N ALA A 421 17.40 18.57 -2.68
CA ALA A 421 17.21 17.68 -3.81
C ALA A 421 16.20 18.24 -4.82
N GLU A 422 16.45 18.02 -6.10
CA GLU A 422 15.55 18.41 -7.19
C GLU A 422 15.28 17.23 -8.14
N ASN A 423 14.07 17.20 -8.69
CA ASN A 423 13.70 16.29 -9.76
C ASN A 423 14.31 16.79 -11.07
N VAL A 424 15.15 15.98 -11.69
CA VAL A 424 15.82 16.32 -12.96
C VAL A 424 15.73 15.16 -13.96
N GLU A 425 15.84 15.49 -15.22
CA GLU A 425 16.09 14.53 -16.29
C GLU A 425 17.54 14.70 -16.73
N ILE A 426 18.29 13.61 -16.73
CA ILE A 426 19.64 13.54 -17.28
C ILE A 426 19.62 12.71 -18.55
N SER A 427 20.37 13.12 -19.56
CA SER A 427 20.49 12.46 -20.87
C SER A 427 21.54 11.35 -20.83
#